data_0f59a4ab185c373e55bcc5a5b11ac84e
#
_entry.id   0f59a4ab185c373e55bcc5a5b11ac84e
#
_cell.length_a   1.000
_cell.length_b   1.000
_cell.length_c   1.000
_cell.angle_alpha   90.00
_cell.angle_beta   90.00
_cell.angle_gamma   90.00
#
_symmetry.space_group_name_H-M   'P 1'
#
loop_
_entity.id
_entity.type
_entity.pdbx_description
1 polymer ?
#
loop_
_entity_poly.entity_id
_entity_poly.type
_entity_poly.pdbx_seq_one_letter_code
_entity_poly.pdbx_strand_id
1 'polypeptide(L)'
;MPFIFTHTVLVLVLLIGTEVQAQQSKTTEPLNVMAFNIRYASATGANAWPKRRGGVVKVIADQKADLIGTQEGLHHQLVFMDKSLPDHKWIGTGREGGQRGEFMAIFYRHARFEPLETKHFWLSDTPEKVGSVSWGNTVKRMVTWVRFLDRRTKKEFYFWNTHFDHRSQPSREKSAQLILQRVNALKAQLPVILVGDFNAVAKANRAYTTLTSEGAFHDSFEVAKEKVNAGWNTFNGFGQTQRGDRRIDWVLTRGPVLVDRTEIVLFKDFPQIPSDHQPITARLRLQ
;
A
#
# COMPACT_ATOMS: atom_id res chain seq x y z
N MET A 1 17.78 95.82 2.89
CA MET A 1 18.35 94.45 2.66
C MET A 1 17.40 93.45 3.30
N PRO A 2 16.67 92.68 2.55
CA PRO A 2 15.81 91.60 3.11
C PRO A 2 16.53 90.26 3.07
N PHE A 3 16.53 89.60 4.20
CA PHE A 3 17.04 88.22 4.33
C PHE A 3 16.02 87.24 3.80
N ILE A 4 16.45 86.41 2.82
CA ILE A 4 15.66 85.31 2.29
C ILE A 4 16.01 84.05 3.09
N PHE A 5 15.01 83.50 3.82
CA PHE A 5 15.14 82.19 4.48
C PHE A 5 14.69 81.12 3.48
N THR A 6 15.61 80.31 3.02
CA THR A 6 15.33 79.08 2.25
C THR A 6 15.01 77.94 3.20
N HIS A 7 13.76 77.45 3.17
CA HIS A 7 13.33 76.27 3.88
C HIS A 7 13.64 75.03 3.01
N THR A 8 14.59 74.21 3.45
CA THR A 8 14.83 72.92 2.84
C THR A 8 13.83 71.89 3.42
N VAL A 9 12.93 71.41 2.61
CA VAL A 9 11.99 70.31 2.97
C VAL A 9 12.69 69.01 2.71
N LEU A 10 12.96 68.29 3.78
CA LEU A 10 13.51 66.93 3.73
C LEU A 10 12.35 65.96 3.53
N VAL A 11 12.23 65.38 2.33
CA VAL A 11 11.23 64.33 2.04
C VAL A 11 11.80 63.00 2.45
N LEU A 12 11.31 62.42 3.55
CA LEU A 12 11.64 61.08 4.03
C LEU A 12 10.81 60.07 3.26
N VAL A 13 11.41 59.37 2.28
CA VAL A 13 10.75 58.28 1.55
C VAL A 13 10.85 57.04 2.40
N LEU A 14 9.76 56.66 3.06
CA LEU A 14 9.57 55.38 3.72
C LEU A 14 9.39 54.28 2.64
N LEU A 15 10.46 53.53 2.36
CA LEU A 15 10.38 52.27 1.60
C LEU A 15 9.73 51.20 2.49
N ILE A 16 8.41 51.00 2.34
CA ILE A 16 7.73 49.87 2.92
C ILE A 16 8.11 48.64 2.05
N GLY A 17 9.10 47.92 2.49
CA GLY A 17 9.43 46.59 1.93
C GLY A 17 8.29 45.62 2.24
N THR A 18 7.43 45.35 1.29
CA THR A 18 6.50 44.22 1.35
C THR A 18 7.32 42.95 1.14
N GLU A 19 7.71 42.28 2.24
CA GLU A 19 8.15 40.89 2.18
C GLU A 19 6.98 40.05 1.67
N VAL A 20 6.99 39.77 0.38
CA VAL A 20 6.18 38.69 -0.20
C VAL A 20 6.77 37.39 0.32
N GLN A 21 6.26 36.92 1.46
CA GLN A 21 6.49 35.55 1.87
C GLN A 21 5.94 34.65 0.75
N ALA A 22 6.83 34.15 -0.08
CA ALA A 22 6.51 33.10 -1.03
C ALA A 22 6.02 31.90 -0.19
N GLN A 23 4.69 31.75 -0.17
CA GLN A 23 4.03 30.59 0.39
C GLN A 23 4.51 29.40 -0.44
N GLN A 24 5.60 28.75 0.03
CA GLN A 24 6.09 27.51 -0.55
C GLN A 24 4.88 26.56 -0.58
N SER A 25 4.30 26.41 -1.74
CA SER A 25 3.34 25.34 -2.04
C SER A 25 4.03 24.06 -1.56
N LYS A 26 3.54 23.49 -0.45
CA LYS A 26 3.99 22.20 0.05
C LYS A 26 3.63 21.17 -1.00
N THR A 27 4.46 21.04 -2.03
CA THR A 27 4.32 20.00 -3.04
C THR A 27 4.45 18.68 -2.31
N THR A 28 3.32 18.03 -2.13
CA THR A 28 3.27 16.71 -1.51
C THR A 28 3.95 15.74 -2.45
N GLU A 29 5.14 15.26 -2.09
CA GLU A 29 5.86 14.28 -2.90
C GLU A 29 5.02 13.01 -3.05
N PRO A 30 4.86 12.50 -4.26
CA PRO A 30 4.11 11.27 -4.47
C PRO A 30 4.88 10.09 -3.89
N LEU A 31 4.13 9.08 -3.46
CA LEU A 31 4.63 7.76 -3.12
C LEU A 31 3.93 6.70 -3.98
N ASN A 32 4.68 5.70 -4.43
CA ASN A 32 4.17 4.59 -5.22
C ASN A 32 3.97 3.39 -4.30
N VAL A 33 2.74 2.93 -4.17
CA VAL A 33 2.40 1.74 -3.37
C VAL A 33 2.01 0.59 -4.28
N MET A 34 2.25 -0.64 -3.81
CA MET A 34 1.93 -1.86 -4.55
C MET A 34 1.31 -2.90 -3.63
N ALA A 35 0.24 -3.57 -4.09
CA ALA A 35 -0.24 -4.85 -3.58
C ALA A 35 0.21 -5.93 -4.56
N PHE A 36 0.91 -6.94 -4.08
CA PHE A 36 1.42 -8.01 -4.94
C PHE A 36 1.40 -9.36 -4.24
N ASN A 37 0.41 -10.18 -4.53
CA ASN A 37 0.47 -11.60 -4.20
C ASN A 37 1.55 -12.24 -5.08
N ILE A 38 2.68 -12.63 -4.47
CA ILE A 38 3.85 -13.18 -5.17
C ILE A 38 3.76 -14.68 -5.42
N ARG A 39 2.67 -15.28 -5.04
CA ARG A 39 2.39 -16.71 -5.06
C ARG A 39 3.34 -17.53 -4.20
N TYR A 40 2.76 -18.43 -3.43
CA TYR A 40 3.43 -19.45 -2.65
C TYR A 40 4.51 -20.20 -3.45
N ALA A 41 5.66 -20.45 -2.82
CA ALA A 41 6.77 -21.13 -3.46
C ALA A 41 6.52 -22.63 -3.59
N SER A 42 6.40 -23.13 -4.83
CA SER A 42 6.65 -24.53 -5.13
C SER A 42 8.11 -24.73 -5.54
N ALA A 43 8.69 -25.88 -5.19
CA ALA A 43 10.06 -26.22 -5.54
C ALA A 43 10.18 -26.71 -6.99
N THR A 44 9.13 -27.31 -7.52
CA THR A 44 9.08 -27.97 -8.83
C THR A 44 7.89 -27.50 -9.67
N GLY A 45 7.87 -27.92 -10.93
CA GLY A 45 6.80 -27.60 -11.88
C GLY A 45 7.10 -26.39 -12.76
N ALA A 46 6.15 -26.09 -13.64
CA ALA A 46 6.28 -24.99 -14.60
C ALA A 46 6.43 -23.63 -13.90
N ASN A 47 5.65 -23.41 -12.82
CA ASN A 47 5.59 -22.16 -12.06
C ASN A 47 6.41 -22.19 -10.76
N ALA A 48 7.42 -23.04 -10.70
CA ALA A 48 8.32 -23.13 -9.53
C ALA A 48 8.98 -21.77 -9.25
N TRP A 49 9.14 -21.44 -7.96
CA TRP A 49 9.73 -20.19 -7.53
C TRP A 49 11.07 -19.85 -8.19
N PRO A 50 12.05 -20.78 -8.31
CA PRO A 50 13.32 -20.48 -8.97
C PRO A 50 13.19 -19.97 -10.41
N LYS A 51 12.14 -20.37 -11.14
CA LYS A 51 11.91 -19.96 -12.53
C LYS A 51 11.32 -18.56 -12.66
N ARG A 52 10.52 -18.11 -11.67
CA ARG A 52 9.75 -16.85 -11.75
C ARG A 52 10.25 -15.73 -10.83
N ARG A 53 11.14 -16.04 -9.87
CA ARG A 53 11.62 -15.09 -8.85
C ARG A 53 12.25 -13.82 -9.44
N GLY A 54 13.00 -13.95 -10.53
CA GLY A 54 13.57 -12.79 -11.24
C GLY A 54 12.50 -11.89 -11.84
N GLY A 55 11.43 -12.48 -12.36
CA GLY A 55 10.27 -11.74 -12.86
C GLY A 55 9.55 -10.96 -11.77
N VAL A 56 9.38 -11.54 -10.59
CA VAL A 56 8.77 -10.85 -9.43
C VAL A 56 9.58 -9.60 -9.06
N VAL A 57 10.90 -9.73 -8.94
CA VAL A 57 11.80 -8.60 -8.63
C VAL A 57 11.75 -7.54 -9.74
N LYS A 58 11.78 -7.98 -10.99
CA LYS A 58 11.70 -7.06 -12.15
C LYS A 58 10.41 -6.22 -12.15
N VAL A 59 9.27 -6.84 -11.88
CA VAL A 59 7.98 -6.13 -11.77
C VAL A 59 8.04 -5.02 -10.71
N ILE A 60 8.57 -5.32 -9.53
CA ILE A 60 8.70 -4.35 -8.43
C ILE A 60 9.63 -3.20 -8.84
N ALA A 61 10.77 -3.52 -9.47
CA ALA A 61 11.75 -2.53 -9.90
C ALA A 61 11.19 -1.61 -11.02
N ASP A 62 10.54 -2.19 -12.04
CA ASP A 62 9.94 -1.45 -13.16
C ASP A 62 8.87 -0.48 -12.69
N GLN A 63 8.07 -0.85 -11.69
CA GLN A 63 7.03 -0.01 -11.11
C GLN A 63 7.57 1.04 -10.13
N LYS A 64 8.87 1.00 -9.80
CA LYS A 64 9.51 1.92 -8.85
C LYS A 64 8.72 2.05 -7.55
N ALA A 65 8.17 0.93 -7.09
CA ALA A 65 7.35 0.89 -5.89
C ALA A 65 8.16 1.34 -4.66
N ASP A 66 7.59 2.22 -3.86
CA ASP A 66 8.19 2.72 -2.62
C ASP A 66 7.81 1.84 -1.43
N LEU A 67 6.56 1.37 -1.42
CA LEU A 67 5.96 0.51 -0.40
C LEU A 67 5.24 -0.65 -1.07
N ILE A 68 5.52 -1.89 -0.67
CA ILE A 68 4.93 -3.08 -1.25
C ILE A 68 4.37 -3.96 -0.14
N GLY A 69 3.07 -4.25 -0.19
CA GLY A 69 2.47 -5.34 0.58
C GLY A 69 2.49 -6.61 -0.25
N THR A 70 3.21 -7.63 0.23
CA THR A 70 3.25 -8.94 -0.45
C THR A 70 2.42 -9.97 0.28
N GLN A 71 1.79 -10.88 -0.44
CA GLN A 71 1.03 -12.00 0.09
C GLN A 71 1.62 -13.31 -0.40
N GLU A 72 1.36 -14.40 0.31
CA GLU A 72 1.83 -15.78 0.07
C GLU A 72 3.35 -15.99 0.16
N GLY A 73 4.15 -14.97 0.37
CA GLY A 73 5.60 -15.10 0.46
C GLY A 73 6.04 -15.98 1.63
N LEU A 74 6.84 -17.00 1.37
CA LEU A 74 7.57 -17.76 2.40
C LEU A 74 8.88 -17.03 2.76
N HIS A 75 9.41 -17.28 3.95
CA HIS A 75 10.61 -16.62 4.45
C HIS A 75 11.77 -16.61 3.42
N HIS A 76 12.07 -17.74 2.78
CA HIS A 76 13.15 -17.83 1.80
C HIS A 76 12.89 -17.01 0.51
N GLN A 77 11.61 -16.79 0.14
CA GLN A 77 11.25 -15.89 -0.97
C GLN A 77 11.54 -14.44 -0.59
N LEU A 78 11.17 -14.03 0.63
CA LEU A 78 11.40 -12.69 1.13
C LEU A 78 12.90 -12.38 1.28
N VAL A 79 13.69 -13.34 1.77
CA VAL A 79 15.17 -13.23 1.83
C VAL A 79 15.78 -13.07 0.44
N PHE A 80 15.27 -13.80 -0.57
CA PHE A 80 15.71 -13.61 -1.96
C PHE A 80 15.37 -12.21 -2.46
N MET A 81 14.16 -11.73 -2.21
CA MET A 81 13.73 -10.40 -2.63
C MET A 81 14.52 -9.29 -1.92
N ASP A 82 14.78 -9.44 -0.62
CA ASP A 82 15.60 -8.48 0.16
C ASP A 82 17.00 -8.30 -0.45
N LYS A 83 17.64 -9.41 -0.81
CA LYS A 83 18.95 -9.39 -1.50
C LYS A 83 18.90 -8.79 -2.90
N SER A 84 17.76 -8.92 -3.59
CA SER A 84 17.57 -8.47 -4.98
C SER A 84 17.04 -7.05 -5.09
N LEU A 85 16.57 -6.45 -3.99
CA LEU A 85 16.01 -5.09 -3.90
C LEU A 85 16.78 -4.29 -2.85
N PRO A 86 18.05 -3.92 -3.11
CA PRO A 86 18.94 -3.35 -2.10
C PRO A 86 18.44 -2.03 -1.48
N ASP A 87 17.59 -1.28 -2.19
CA ASP A 87 16.99 -0.05 -1.67
C ASP A 87 15.84 -0.31 -0.68
N HIS A 88 15.37 -1.55 -0.58
CA HIS A 88 14.27 -1.93 0.29
C HIS A 88 14.73 -2.72 1.50
N LYS A 89 13.98 -2.58 2.58
CA LYS A 89 13.95 -3.47 3.74
C LYS A 89 12.55 -4.03 3.86
N TRP A 90 12.36 -5.08 4.65
CA TRP A 90 11.03 -5.62 4.86
C TRP A 90 10.72 -5.90 6.33
N ILE A 91 9.43 -5.90 6.65
CA ILE A 91 8.86 -6.15 7.97
C ILE A 91 7.75 -7.19 7.81
N GLY A 92 7.72 -8.17 8.70
CA GLY A 92 6.69 -9.20 8.71
C GLY A 92 6.99 -10.31 9.69
N THR A 93 5.99 -11.14 9.94
CA THR A 93 6.11 -12.41 10.64
C THR A 93 5.30 -13.47 9.89
N GLY A 94 5.70 -14.71 9.97
CA GLY A 94 4.95 -15.81 9.35
C GLY A 94 3.60 -16.02 10.07
N ARG A 95 2.57 -16.36 9.32
CA ARG A 95 1.21 -16.56 9.87
C ARG A 95 1.11 -17.69 10.91
N GLU A 96 2.17 -18.51 11.03
CA GLU A 96 2.32 -19.57 12.04
C GLU A 96 3.29 -19.17 13.16
N GLY A 97 3.71 -17.92 13.18
CA GLY A 97 4.69 -17.37 14.13
C GLY A 97 6.14 -17.48 13.63
N GLY A 98 6.92 -16.44 13.92
CA GLY A 98 8.33 -16.36 13.54
C GLY A 98 8.52 -16.46 12.03
N GLN A 99 9.31 -17.42 11.58
CA GLN A 99 9.61 -17.64 10.14
C GLN A 99 8.71 -18.68 9.47
N ARG A 100 7.66 -19.16 10.15
CA ARG A 100 6.83 -20.28 9.66
C ARG A 100 5.57 -19.79 8.95
N GLY A 101 5.25 -20.49 7.85
CA GLY A 101 4.08 -20.19 7.00
C GLY A 101 4.31 -18.98 6.10
N GLU A 102 3.25 -18.55 5.46
CA GLU A 102 3.25 -17.37 4.57
C GLU A 102 3.25 -16.07 5.36
N PHE A 103 3.82 -15.04 4.76
CA PHE A 103 3.91 -13.69 5.32
C PHE A 103 2.99 -12.72 4.59
N MET A 104 2.44 -11.78 5.35
CA MET A 104 1.91 -10.52 4.84
C MET A 104 3.02 -9.48 5.02
N ALA A 105 4.10 -9.62 4.25
CA ALA A 105 5.28 -8.78 4.40
C ALA A 105 5.08 -7.40 3.78
N ILE A 106 5.74 -6.39 4.38
CA ILE A 106 5.77 -5.01 3.88
C ILE A 106 7.20 -4.68 3.53
N PHE A 107 7.50 -4.51 2.24
CA PHE A 107 8.76 -3.95 1.76
C PHE A 107 8.64 -2.43 1.67
N TYR A 108 9.71 -1.72 2.02
CA TYR A 108 9.73 -0.25 2.02
C TYR A 108 11.11 0.29 1.65
N ARG A 109 11.18 1.41 0.92
CA ARG A 109 12.44 2.11 0.65
C ARG A 109 13.00 2.69 1.93
N HIS A 110 14.04 2.05 2.48
CA HIS A 110 14.57 2.38 3.80
C HIS A 110 15.23 3.78 3.88
N ALA A 111 15.71 4.33 2.77
CA ALA A 111 16.23 5.69 2.73
C ALA A 111 15.13 6.76 2.89
N ARG A 112 13.88 6.43 2.48
CA ARG A 112 12.75 7.35 2.54
C ARG A 112 11.86 7.14 3.77
N PHE A 113 11.60 5.91 4.14
CA PHE A 113 10.64 5.60 5.19
C PHE A 113 11.31 5.05 6.44
N GLU A 114 10.86 5.55 7.59
CA GLU A 114 11.25 5.07 8.90
C GLU A 114 10.07 4.37 9.57
N PRO A 115 10.20 3.08 9.92
CA PRO A 115 9.16 2.39 10.67
C PRO A 115 9.19 2.86 12.14
N LEU A 116 8.08 3.45 12.60
CA LEU A 116 7.94 3.95 13.98
C LEU A 116 7.25 2.95 14.89
N GLU A 117 6.31 2.18 14.35
CA GLU A 117 5.56 1.17 15.09
C GLU A 117 5.16 0.03 14.15
N THR A 118 5.25 -1.21 14.62
CA THR A 118 4.86 -2.39 13.85
C THR A 118 3.99 -3.30 14.71
N LYS A 119 2.90 -3.80 14.13
CA LYS A 119 2.08 -4.84 14.76
C LYS A 119 1.59 -5.87 13.77
N HIS A 120 1.22 -7.02 14.31
CA HIS A 120 0.61 -8.13 13.61
C HIS A 120 -0.62 -8.58 14.40
N PHE A 121 -1.67 -9.00 13.69
CA PHE A 121 -2.81 -9.64 14.30
C PHE A 121 -3.46 -10.65 13.34
N TRP A 122 -4.13 -11.66 13.88
CA TRP A 122 -4.78 -12.70 13.11
C TRP A 122 -6.24 -12.37 12.87
N LEU A 123 -6.73 -12.74 11.69
CA LEU A 123 -8.13 -12.53 11.30
C LEU A 123 -8.98 -13.67 11.90
N SER A 124 -9.32 -13.52 13.17
CA SER A 124 -10.03 -14.50 13.97
C SER A 124 -10.73 -13.83 15.17
N ASP A 125 -11.50 -14.59 15.94
CA ASP A 125 -12.11 -14.13 17.20
C ASP A 125 -11.07 -13.88 18.33
N THR A 126 -9.84 -14.37 18.15
CA THR A 126 -8.70 -14.15 19.05
C THR A 126 -7.52 -13.55 18.32
N PRO A 127 -7.60 -12.27 17.87
CA PRO A 127 -6.63 -11.68 16.96
C PRO A 127 -5.19 -11.64 17.47
N GLU A 128 -4.99 -11.58 18.77
CA GLU A 128 -3.66 -11.53 19.40
C GLU A 128 -3.01 -12.92 19.53
N LYS A 129 -3.78 -13.99 19.32
CA LYS A 129 -3.27 -15.37 19.39
C LYS A 129 -2.64 -15.76 18.07
N VAL A 130 -1.33 -15.98 18.09
CA VAL A 130 -0.55 -16.42 16.91
C VAL A 130 -1.16 -17.68 16.30
N GLY A 131 -1.40 -17.64 14.99
CA GLY A 131 -1.91 -18.78 14.23
C GLY A 131 -3.38 -19.10 14.47
N SER A 132 -4.13 -18.23 15.14
CA SER A 132 -5.57 -18.45 15.38
C SER A 132 -6.38 -18.46 14.09
N VAL A 133 -7.45 -19.25 14.09
CA VAL A 133 -8.42 -19.39 13.00
C VAL A 133 -9.83 -19.35 13.58
N SER A 134 -10.76 -18.75 12.81
CA SER A 134 -12.18 -18.67 13.15
C SER A 134 -13.01 -18.56 11.88
N TRP A 135 -14.34 -18.49 12.01
CA TRP A 135 -15.27 -18.10 10.96
C TRP A 135 -15.28 -19.02 9.74
N GLY A 136 -14.93 -20.30 9.94
CA GLY A 136 -14.86 -21.28 8.85
C GLY A 136 -13.55 -21.27 8.07
N ASN A 137 -12.53 -20.51 8.50
CA ASN A 137 -11.20 -20.60 7.93
C ASN A 137 -10.56 -21.96 8.19
N THR A 138 -9.99 -22.54 7.15
CA THR A 138 -9.06 -23.67 7.28
C THR A 138 -7.60 -23.21 7.21
N VAL A 139 -7.37 -21.99 6.76
CA VAL A 139 -6.06 -21.37 6.58
C VAL A 139 -5.93 -20.15 7.48
N LYS A 140 -4.80 -20.02 8.15
CA LYS A 140 -4.50 -18.85 8.97
C LYS A 140 -4.42 -17.59 8.10
N ARG A 141 -5.09 -16.51 8.53
CA ARG A 141 -5.09 -15.21 7.85
C ARG A 141 -4.71 -14.13 8.84
N MET A 142 -4.01 -13.11 8.39
CA MET A 142 -3.47 -12.10 9.28
C MET A 142 -3.29 -10.75 8.58
N VAL A 143 -3.01 -9.75 9.38
CA VAL A 143 -2.61 -8.40 8.97
C VAL A 143 -1.23 -8.11 9.55
N THR A 144 -0.36 -7.52 8.74
CA THR A 144 0.82 -6.78 9.18
C THR A 144 0.58 -5.32 8.94
N TRP A 145 0.85 -4.45 9.94
CA TRP A 145 0.82 -3.01 9.70
C TRP A 145 2.01 -2.30 10.34
N VAL A 146 2.35 -1.18 9.73
CA VAL A 146 3.46 -0.33 10.15
C VAL A 146 2.99 1.12 10.12
N ARG A 147 3.31 1.89 11.17
CA ARG A 147 3.28 3.35 11.15
C ARG A 147 4.64 3.83 10.67
N PHE A 148 4.64 4.54 9.54
CA PHE A 148 5.84 5.08 8.92
C PHE A 148 5.91 6.59 9.09
N LEU A 149 7.15 7.11 9.19
CA LEU A 149 7.50 8.48 8.89
C LEU A 149 8.09 8.56 7.49
N ASP A 150 7.50 9.32 6.59
CA ASP A 150 8.14 9.72 5.33
C ASP A 150 9.15 10.84 5.63
N ARG A 151 10.43 10.52 5.56
CA ARG A 151 11.53 11.46 5.86
C ARG A 151 11.58 12.65 4.91
N ARG A 152 11.01 12.53 3.69
CA ARG A 152 10.97 13.63 2.70
C ARG A 152 9.88 14.64 3.03
N THR A 153 8.69 14.15 3.33
CA THR A 153 7.53 15.02 3.61
C THR A 153 7.32 15.33 5.08
N LYS A 154 8.02 14.61 5.97
CA LYS A 154 7.84 14.63 7.43
C LYS A 154 6.43 14.25 7.89
N LYS A 155 5.70 13.52 7.06
CA LYS A 155 4.36 13.04 7.37
C LYS A 155 4.40 11.61 7.86
N GLU A 156 3.54 11.33 8.83
CA GLU A 156 3.30 9.98 9.33
C GLU A 156 2.04 9.41 8.70
N PHE A 157 2.02 8.10 8.53
CA PHE A 157 0.87 7.36 8.00
C PHE A 157 0.97 5.89 8.38
N TYR A 158 -0.14 5.18 8.29
CA TYR A 158 -0.18 3.73 8.46
C TYR A 158 -0.20 3.02 7.10
N PHE A 159 0.59 1.96 6.99
CA PHE A 159 0.55 1.03 5.85
C PHE A 159 0.20 -0.36 6.36
N TRP A 160 -0.90 -0.91 5.86
CA TRP A 160 -1.48 -2.18 6.25
C TRP A 160 -1.45 -3.15 5.09
N ASN A 161 -1.08 -4.42 5.35
CA ASN A 161 -1.06 -5.48 4.37
C ASN A 161 -1.81 -6.71 4.89
N THR A 162 -2.68 -7.29 4.07
CA THR A 162 -3.52 -8.43 4.44
C THR A 162 -3.68 -9.44 3.31
N HIS A 163 -4.13 -10.64 3.67
CA HIS A 163 -4.59 -11.66 2.73
C HIS A 163 -5.82 -12.36 3.33
N PHE A 164 -7.00 -12.18 2.72
CA PHE A 164 -8.26 -12.74 3.18
C PHE A 164 -8.40 -14.22 2.80
N ASP A 165 -9.38 -14.88 3.41
CA ASP A 165 -9.64 -16.30 3.13
C ASP A 165 -10.26 -16.49 1.74
N HIS A 166 -9.74 -17.45 0.97
CA HIS A 166 -10.19 -17.71 -0.40
C HIS A 166 -11.46 -18.56 -0.48
N ARG A 167 -11.87 -19.22 0.61
CA ARG A 167 -13.01 -20.13 0.65
C ARG A 167 -14.19 -19.60 1.47
N SER A 168 -13.91 -19.12 2.69
CA SER A 168 -14.94 -18.72 3.64
C SER A 168 -15.41 -17.29 3.41
N GLN A 169 -16.63 -17.13 2.90
CA GLN A 169 -17.26 -15.80 2.79
C GLN A 169 -17.51 -15.15 4.17
N PRO A 170 -18.02 -15.88 5.19
CA PRO A 170 -18.15 -15.31 6.54
C PRO A 170 -16.82 -14.80 7.10
N SER A 171 -15.71 -15.48 6.80
CA SER A 171 -14.39 -15.01 7.23
C SER A 171 -14.00 -13.71 6.56
N ARG A 172 -14.21 -13.55 5.24
CA ARG A 172 -13.93 -12.30 4.55
C ARG A 172 -14.70 -11.12 5.13
N GLU A 173 -16.00 -11.32 5.40
CA GLU A 173 -16.86 -10.28 5.97
C GLU A 173 -16.42 -9.88 7.40
N LYS A 174 -16.17 -10.85 8.27
CA LYS A 174 -15.68 -10.59 9.63
C LYS A 174 -14.27 -10.03 9.65
N SER A 175 -13.41 -10.43 8.72
CA SER A 175 -12.07 -9.85 8.54
C SER A 175 -12.15 -8.36 8.20
N ALA A 176 -13.06 -7.98 7.30
CA ALA A 176 -13.31 -6.59 6.95
C ALA A 176 -13.79 -5.77 8.17
N GLN A 177 -14.73 -6.30 8.94
CA GLN A 177 -15.23 -5.68 10.17
C GLN A 177 -14.12 -5.50 11.20
N LEU A 178 -13.30 -6.55 11.44
CA LEU A 178 -12.19 -6.49 12.38
C LEU A 178 -11.14 -5.44 11.96
N ILE A 179 -10.80 -5.35 10.66
CA ILE A 179 -9.89 -4.33 10.16
C ILE A 179 -10.44 -2.93 10.43
N LEU A 180 -11.71 -2.66 10.12
CA LEU A 180 -12.33 -1.37 10.42
C LEU A 180 -12.32 -1.05 11.91
N GLN A 181 -12.68 -2.01 12.75
CA GLN A 181 -12.62 -1.84 14.20
C GLN A 181 -11.22 -1.45 14.67
N ARG A 182 -10.18 -2.14 14.16
CA ARG A 182 -8.78 -1.86 14.51
C ARG A 182 -8.29 -0.52 13.99
N VAL A 183 -8.67 -0.14 12.78
CA VAL A 183 -8.33 1.17 12.21
C VAL A 183 -9.02 2.30 12.99
N ASN A 184 -10.28 2.13 13.38
CA ASN A 184 -11.01 3.12 14.19
C ASN A 184 -10.40 3.27 15.59
N ALA A 185 -9.78 2.24 16.14
CA ALA A 185 -9.11 2.24 17.43
C ALA A 185 -7.66 2.76 17.41
N LEU A 186 -7.14 3.19 16.25
CA LEU A 186 -5.81 3.78 16.17
C LEU A 186 -5.75 5.08 16.98
N LYS A 187 -4.71 5.20 17.80
CA LYS A 187 -4.54 6.38 18.69
C LYS A 187 -4.30 7.67 17.88
N ALA A 188 -3.48 7.59 16.85
CA ALA A 188 -3.21 8.71 15.96
C ALA A 188 -4.14 8.64 14.73
N GLN A 189 -4.89 9.71 14.49
CA GLN A 189 -5.78 9.85 13.33
C GLN A 189 -4.97 10.27 12.10
N LEU A 190 -4.13 9.36 11.64
CA LEU A 190 -3.25 9.52 10.48
C LEU A 190 -3.86 8.87 9.23
N PRO A 191 -3.39 9.25 8.03
CA PRO A 191 -3.75 8.52 6.81
C PRO A 191 -3.45 7.03 6.93
N VAL A 192 -4.35 6.18 6.40
CA VAL A 192 -4.17 4.73 6.35
C VAL A 192 -4.20 4.27 4.90
N ILE A 193 -3.21 3.49 4.51
CA ILE A 193 -3.15 2.80 3.23
C ILE A 193 -3.26 1.30 3.54
N LEU A 194 -4.31 0.66 3.03
CA LEU A 194 -4.55 -0.77 3.20
C LEU A 194 -4.43 -1.46 1.85
N VAL A 195 -3.52 -2.42 1.75
CA VAL A 195 -3.29 -3.21 0.54
C VAL A 195 -3.45 -4.70 0.83
N GLY A 196 -3.73 -5.48 -0.21
CA GLY A 196 -3.80 -6.93 -0.04
C GLY A 196 -4.50 -7.66 -1.18
N ASP A 197 -4.44 -8.98 -1.07
CA ASP A 197 -5.34 -9.91 -1.74
C ASP A 197 -6.54 -10.19 -0.82
N PHE A 198 -7.69 -9.67 -1.20
CA PHE A 198 -8.90 -9.80 -0.39
C PHE A 198 -9.72 -11.04 -0.77
N ASN A 199 -9.33 -11.77 -1.79
CA ASN A 199 -10.09 -12.93 -2.30
C ASN A 199 -11.59 -12.63 -2.48
N ALA A 200 -11.91 -11.39 -2.74
CA ALA A 200 -13.24 -10.84 -2.85
C ALA A 200 -13.30 -9.89 -4.05
N VAL A 201 -14.29 -10.05 -4.91
CA VAL A 201 -14.44 -9.17 -6.08
C VAL A 201 -14.88 -7.79 -5.63
N ALA A 202 -14.15 -6.77 -6.04
CA ALA A 202 -14.47 -5.37 -5.78
C ALA A 202 -15.89 -5.04 -6.25
N LYS A 203 -16.61 -4.23 -5.48
CA LYS A 203 -18.02 -3.82 -5.71
C LYS A 203 -19.07 -4.92 -5.61
N ALA A 204 -18.70 -6.19 -5.78
CA ALA A 204 -19.64 -7.31 -5.76
C ALA A 204 -19.67 -8.09 -4.45
N ASN A 205 -18.69 -7.90 -3.57
CA ASN A 205 -18.57 -8.69 -2.34
C ASN A 205 -18.84 -7.83 -1.10
N ARG A 206 -19.52 -8.40 -0.10
CA ARG A 206 -19.86 -7.70 1.15
C ARG A 206 -18.62 -7.24 1.95
N ALA A 207 -17.50 -7.98 1.90
CA ALA A 207 -16.26 -7.53 2.52
C ALA A 207 -15.75 -6.22 1.91
N TYR A 208 -15.89 -6.07 0.57
CA TYR A 208 -15.58 -4.82 -0.12
C TYR A 208 -16.52 -3.69 0.34
N THR A 209 -17.83 -3.92 0.30
CA THR A 209 -18.83 -2.93 0.74
C THR A 209 -18.58 -2.50 2.19
N THR A 210 -18.24 -3.44 3.08
CA THR A 210 -17.90 -3.14 4.48
C THR A 210 -16.69 -2.20 4.57
N LEU A 211 -15.60 -2.48 3.86
CA LEU A 211 -14.39 -1.66 3.90
C LEU A 211 -14.54 -0.31 3.19
N THR A 212 -15.47 -0.18 2.23
CA THR A 212 -15.67 1.05 1.46
C THR A 212 -16.96 1.79 1.82
N SER A 213 -17.65 1.40 2.90
CA SER A 213 -18.81 2.13 3.41
C SER A 213 -18.44 3.56 3.80
N GLU A 214 -19.45 4.42 3.98
CA GLU A 214 -19.27 5.81 4.32
C GLU A 214 -18.35 6.02 5.55
N GLY A 215 -17.36 6.90 5.41
CA GLY A 215 -16.37 7.19 6.46
C GLY A 215 -15.30 6.10 6.66
N ALA A 216 -15.32 5.01 5.88
CA ALA A 216 -14.31 3.95 5.92
C ALA A 216 -13.15 4.23 4.94
N PHE A 217 -12.92 3.35 3.96
CA PHE A 217 -11.85 3.51 2.99
C PHE A 217 -12.39 3.94 1.61
N HIS A 218 -11.54 4.61 0.85
CA HIS A 218 -11.73 4.86 -0.58
C HIS A 218 -10.89 3.88 -1.39
N ASP A 219 -11.51 3.23 -2.37
CA ASP A 219 -10.78 2.38 -3.31
C ASP A 219 -10.02 3.25 -4.32
N SER A 220 -8.72 2.99 -4.49
CA SER A 220 -7.88 3.73 -5.43
C SER A 220 -8.45 3.74 -6.85
N PHE A 221 -9.05 2.63 -7.31
CA PHE A 221 -9.68 2.55 -8.63
C PHE A 221 -10.98 3.39 -8.75
N GLU A 222 -11.61 3.76 -7.65
CA GLU A 222 -12.78 4.63 -7.70
C GLU A 222 -12.38 6.11 -7.73
N VAL A 223 -11.35 6.48 -6.94
CA VAL A 223 -11.01 7.89 -6.70
C VAL A 223 -9.80 8.40 -7.48
N ALA A 224 -9.03 7.54 -8.15
CA ALA A 224 -7.86 7.95 -8.92
C ALA A 224 -8.23 8.85 -10.10
N LYS A 225 -7.39 9.84 -10.37
CA LYS A 225 -7.49 10.70 -11.56
C LYS A 225 -7.24 9.92 -12.84
N GLU A 226 -6.25 9.03 -12.82
CA GLU A 226 -5.89 8.14 -13.93
C GLU A 226 -6.03 6.67 -13.50
N LYS A 227 -6.72 5.88 -14.32
CA LYS A 227 -6.97 4.45 -14.11
C LYS A 227 -6.44 3.66 -15.30
N VAL A 228 -5.39 2.88 -15.07
CA VAL A 228 -4.75 2.10 -16.14
C VAL A 228 -5.12 0.63 -15.99
N ASN A 229 -5.52 0.03 -17.10
CA ASN A 229 -5.93 -1.38 -17.18
C ASN A 229 -7.10 -1.74 -16.25
N ALA A 230 -8.01 -0.81 -15.95
CA ALA A 230 -9.13 -1.01 -15.01
C ALA A 230 -10.08 -2.16 -15.40
N GLY A 231 -10.15 -2.51 -16.68
CA GLY A 231 -10.98 -3.59 -17.20
C GLY A 231 -10.28 -4.96 -17.28
N TRP A 232 -9.31 -5.22 -16.37
CA TRP A 232 -8.62 -6.49 -16.31
C TRP A 232 -8.78 -7.16 -14.93
N ASN A 233 -8.84 -8.48 -14.92
CA ASN A 233 -8.83 -9.27 -13.70
C ASN A 233 -7.46 -9.20 -13.04
N THR A 234 -7.40 -9.26 -11.69
CA THR A 234 -6.12 -9.33 -10.98
C THR A 234 -5.63 -10.75 -10.77
N PHE A 235 -6.49 -11.75 -10.85
CA PHE A 235 -6.11 -13.17 -10.80
C PHE A 235 -6.09 -13.76 -12.21
N ASN A 236 -4.97 -14.36 -12.61
CA ASN A 236 -4.74 -15.00 -13.90
C ASN A 236 -4.50 -16.52 -13.82
N GLY A 237 -4.22 -17.09 -12.64
CA GLY A 237 -3.98 -18.51 -12.43
C GLY A 237 -2.78 -19.06 -13.21
N PHE A 238 -1.76 -18.23 -13.48
CA PHE A 238 -0.63 -18.50 -14.40
C PHE A 238 -1.02 -18.72 -15.87
N GLY A 239 -2.24 -18.38 -16.23
CA GLY A 239 -2.70 -18.32 -17.62
C GLY A 239 -2.57 -16.93 -18.21
N GLN A 240 -3.20 -16.74 -19.37
CA GLN A 240 -3.30 -15.41 -19.97
C GLN A 240 -4.18 -14.50 -19.08
N THR A 241 -3.73 -13.27 -18.89
CA THR A 241 -4.51 -12.25 -18.19
C THR A 241 -5.79 -11.98 -18.97
N GLN A 242 -6.94 -12.02 -18.28
CA GLN A 242 -8.26 -11.88 -18.88
C GLN A 242 -8.83 -10.49 -18.60
N ARG A 243 -9.53 -9.95 -19.58
CA ARG A 243 -10.40 -8.79 -19.36
C ARG A 243 -11.56 -9.19 -18.47
N GLY A 244 -12.00 -8.26 -17.61
CA GLY A 244 -13.11 -8.49 -16.70
C GLY A 244 -13.09 -7.53 -15.52
N ASP A 245 -13.98 -7.75 -14.60
CA ASP A 245 -14.19 -6.95 -13.39
C ASP A 245 -13.80 -7.68 -12.10
N ARG A 246 -13.18 -8.87 -12.20
CA ARG A 246 -12.77 -9.69 -11.07
C ARG A 246 -11.46 -9.20 -10.47
N ARG A 247 -11.50 -7.99 -9.92
CA ARG A 247 -10.39 -7.40 -9.16
C ARG A 247 -10.52 -7.81 -7.71
N ILE A 248 -9.64 -8.71 -7.25
CA ILE A 248 -9.62 -9.26 -5.88
C ILE A 248 -8.46 -8.70 -5.05
N ASP A 249 -7.49 -8.06 -5.68
CA ASP A 249 -6.41 -7.33 -5.04
C ASP A 249 -6.77 -5.84 -5.02
N TRP A 250 -6.58 -5.16 -3.89
CA TRP A 250 -7.00 -3.77 -3.72
C TRP A 250 -5.91 -2.93 -3.07
N VAL A 251 -5.94 -1.62 -3.42
CA VAL A 251 -5.30 -0.54 -2.69
C VAL A 251 -6.39 0.40 -2.22
N LEU A 252 -6.56 0.46 -0.90
CA LEU A 252 -7.58 1.28 -0.25
C LEU A 252 -6.90 2.38 0.57
N THR A 253 -7.50 3.57 0.60
CA THR A 253 -6.96 4.73 1.32
C THR A 253 -8.00 5.32 2.27
N ARG A 254 -7.56 5.82 3.42
CA ARG A 254 -8.42 6.54 4.38
C ARG A 254 -7.71 7.79 4.87
N GLY A 255 -8.49 8.85 5.11
CA GLY A 255 -7.96 10.15 5.52
C GLY A 255 -7.50 11.00 4.34
N PRO A 256 -6.71 12.04 4.58
CA PRO A 256 -6.30 13.02 3.57
C PRO A 256 -5.23 12.45 2.62
N VAL A 257 -5.67 11.60 1.68
CA VAL A 257 -4.83 10.97 0.65
C VAL A 257 -5.40 11.30 -0.72
N LEU A 258 -4.58 11.86 -1.60
CA LEU A 258 -4.91 12.00 -3.01
C LEU A 258 -4.37 10.79 -3.78
N VAL A 259 -5.17 10.27 -4.70
CA VAL A 259 -4.78 9.19 -5.61
C VAL A 259 -4.64 9.77 -7.01
N ASP A 260 -3.41 9.93 -7.48
CA ASP A 260 -3.15 10.48 -8.81
C ASP A 260 -3.37 9.43 -9.90
N ARG A 261 -2.85 8.22 -9.70
CA ARG A 261 -2.92 7.12 -10.67
C ARG A 261 -3.07 5.79 -9.94
N THR A 262 -3.79 4.88 -10.55
CA THR A 262 -3.83 3.46 -10.18
C THR A 262 -3.73 2.59 -11.41
N GLU A 263 -3.13 1.39 -11.27
CA GLU A 263 -2.87 0.49 -12.39
C GLU A 263 -2.95 -0.97 -11.97
N ILE A 264 -3.58 -1.80 -12.81
CA ILE A 264 -3.35 -3.26 -12.80
C ILE A 264 -2.16 -3.52 -13.71
N VAL A 265 -1.04 -3.99 -13.15
CA VAL A 265 0.21 -4.21 -13.89
C VAL A 265 0.13 -5.53 -14.65
N LEU A 266 0.05 -5.45 -15.98
CA LEU A 266 -0.02 -6.63 -16.83
C LEU A 266 1.37 -7.22 -17.08
N PHE A 267 1.49 -8.54 -17.01
CA PHE A 267 2.72 -9.25 -17.31
C PHE A 267 2.92 -9.40 -18.82
N LYS A 268 3.36 -8.32 -19.45
CA LYS A 268 3.77 -8.33 -20.85
C LYS A 268 5.27 -8.64 -20.93
N ASP A 269 5.67 -9.38 -21.94
CA ASP A 269 7.08 -9.63 -22.28
C ASP A 269 7.88 -10.38 -21.19
N PHE A 270 7.20 -11.13 -20.33
CA PHE A 270 7.86 -12.03 -19.39
C PHE A 270 7.94 -13.44 -19.98
N PRO A 271 9.13 -14.04 -20.08
CA PRO A 271 9.28 -15.42 -20.59
C PRO A 271 8.62 -16.44 -19.65
N GLN A 272 8.51 -16.10 -18.36
CA GLN A 272 7.80 -16.83 -17.32
C GLN A 272 6.91 -15.87 -16.55
N ILE A 273 5.64 -16.18 -16.43
CA ILE A 273 4.67 -15.37 -15.67
C ILE A 273 5.14 -15.27 -14.20
N PRO A 274 5.37 -14.07 -13.65
CA PRO A 274 5.93 -13.89 -12.31
C PRO A 274 5.04 -14.38 -11.18
N SER A 275 3.72 -14.23 -11.31
CA SER A 275 2.71 -14.67 -10.32
C SER A 275 1.39 -14.98 -11.01
N ASP A 276 0.55 -15.75 -10.34
CA ASP A 276 -0.86 -15.96 -10.73
C ASP A 276 -1.77 -14.77 -10.40
N HIS A 277 -1.21 -13.72 -9.78
CA HIS A 277 -1.86 -12.43 -9.57
C HIS A 277 -1.14 -11.29 -10.30
N GLN A 278 -1.93 -10.40 -10.91
CA GLN A 278 -1.45 -9.12 -11.43
C GLN A 278 -1.32 -8.13 -10.27
N PRO A 279 -0.16 -7.46 -10.07
CA PRO A 279 -0.05 -6.47 -9.03
C PRO A 279 -0.96 -5.26 -9.30
N ILE A 280 -1.43 -4.64 -8.21
CA ILE A 280 -2.03 -3.31 -8.26
C ILE A 280 -1.04 -2.30 -7.72
N THR A 281 -0.86 -1.20 -8.46
CA THR A 281 -0.11 -0.04 -7.99
C THR A 281 -1.00 1.18 -7.86
N ALA A 282 -0.64 2.07 -6.93
CA ALA A 282 -1.25 3.38 -6.83
C ALA A 282 -0.18 4.44 -6.54
N ARG A 283 -0.26 5.57 -7.24
CA ARG A 283 0.54 6.76 -6.97
C ARG A 283 -0.28 7.70 -6.12
N LEU A 284 0.18 7.90 -4.89
CA LEU A 284 -0.54 8.61 -3.83
C LEU A 284 0.20 9.87 -3.40
N ARG A 285 -0.52 10.83 -2.84
CA ARG A 285 0.05 11.97 -2.10
C ARG A 285 -0.67 12.11 -0.75
N LEU A 286 0.11 12.10 0.33
CA LEU A 286 -0.39 12.42 1.67
C LEU A 286 -0.57 13.94 1.77
N GLN A 287 -1.72 14.39 2.24
CA GLN A 287 -2.03 15.82 2.41
C GLN A 287 -1.77 16.31 3.83
#